data_3317ea7a385329e1c28c3a29831ff6dc
#
_entry.id   3317ea7a385329e1c28c3a29831ff6dc
#
_cell.length_a   1.000
_cell.length_b   1.000
_cell.length_c   1.000
_cell.angle_alpha   90.00
_cell.angle_beta   90.00
_cell.angle_gamma   90.00
#
_symmetry.space_group_name_H-M   'P 1'
#
loop_
_entity.id
_entity.type
_entity.pdbx_description
1 polymer ?
#
loop_
_entity_poly.entity_id
_entity_poly.type
_entity_poly.pdbx_seq_one_letter_code
_entity_poly.pdbx_strand_id
1 'polypeptide(L)'
;MSVVIPHGPGNPKPNEDLIAPPDDFYPPLSVAEWKLRMRVDDNVSPARSAEILNCATLDITDELKPWRAKQTAATLAAGRDTKRYRQAVWQLAKAYELEQYRDIDTTDSGSRRADGLESRIDTALQRSREALRSLIGRGRATIVLI
;
A
#
# COMPACT_ATOMS: atom_id res chain seq x y z
N MET A 1 -1.88 41.78 -5.43
CA MET A 1 -1.37 41.19 -6.67
C MET A 1 -0.96 39.74 -6.36
N SER A 2 -1.78 38.82 -6.73
CA SER A 2 -1.46 37.42 -6.49
C SER A 2 -0.42 36.95 -7.53
N VAL A 3 0.73 36.60 -7.04
CA VAL A 3 1.75 35.96 -7.89
C VAL A 3 1.24 34.55 -8.15
N VAL A 4 0.81 34.29 -9.37
CA VAL A 4 0.52 32.93 -9.79
C VAL A 4 1.85 32.22 -9.96
N ILE A 5 2.23 31.46 -8.97
CA ILE A 5 3.34 30.52 -9.12
C ILE A 5 2.82 29.39 -10.00
N PRO A 6 3.38 29.17 -11.19
CA PRO A 6 2.98 28.01 -11.97
C PRO A 6 3.32 26.77 -11.18
N HIS A 7 2.30 26.06 -10.74
CA HIS A 7 2.51 24.74 -10.17
C HIS A 7 3.01 23.86 -11.32
N GLY A 8 4.26 23.44 -11.23
CA GLY A 8 4.75 22.40 -12.10
C GLY A 8 3.85 21.17 -11.99
N PRO A 9 3.73 20.37 -13.05
CA PRO A 9 2.94 19.13 -12.97
C PRO A 9 3.52 18.26 -11.86
N GLY A 10 2.84 18.15 -10.73
CA GLY A 10 3.30 17.23 -9.73
C GLY A 10 3.16 17.60 -8.26
N ASN A 11 2.65 18.77 -7.92
CA ASN A 11 2.29 19.02 -6.51
C ASN A 11 0.78 18.95 -6.36
N PRO A 12 0.23 17.76 -6.03
CA PRO A 12 -1.18 17.67 -5.67
C PRO A 12 -1.43 18.55 -4.45
N LYS A 13 -2.56 19.20 -4.42
CA LYS A 13 -3.02 19.88 -3.21
C LYS A 13 -3.04 18.89 -2.05
N PRO A 14 -2.69 19.31 -0.82
CA PRO A 14 -2.50 18.38 0.30
C PRO A 14 -3.66 17.41 0.57
N ASN A 15 -4.87 17.73 0.14
CA ASN A 15 -6.04 16.87 0.37
C ASN A 15 -6.46 16.01 -0.84
N GLU A 16 -5.93 16.28 -2.03
CA GLU A 16 -6.28 15.54 -3.25
C GLU A 16 -5.47 14.25 -3.41
N ASP A 17 -4.36 14.14 -2.70
CA ASP A 17 -3.46 13.00 -2.75
C ASP A 17 -3.82 11.90 -1.75
N LEU A 18 -4.72 12.16 -0.83
CA LEU A 18 -5.05 11.23 0.24
C LEU A 18 -6.16 10.27 -0.17
N ILE A 19 -5.90 8.99 0.05
CA ILE A 19 -6.92 7.94 -0.06
C ILE A 19 -7.60 7.81 1.30
N ALA A 20 -8.89 8.14 1.35
CA ALA A 20 -9.68 7.98 2.55
C ALA A 20 -10.00 6.50 2.78
N PRO A 21 -9.78 5.97 4.00
CA PRO A 21 -10.19 4.61 4.32
C PRO A 21 -11.71 4.52 4.46
N PRO A 22 -12.29 3.30 4.32
CA PRO A 22 -13.74 3.11 4.52
C PRO A 22 -14.16 3.26 5.99
N ASP A 23 -13.22 3.23 6.91
CA ASP A 23 -13.43 3.37 8.35
C ASP A 23 -12.43 4.40 8.89
N ASP A 24 -12.93 5.44 9.52
CA ASP A 24 -12.10 6.56 10.05
C ASP A 24 -11.12 6.12 11.15
N PHE A 25 -11.24 4.89 11.64
CA PHE A 25 -10.26 4.30 12.56
C PHE A 25 -8.86 4.28 11.95
N TYR A 26 -8.75 4.02 10.65
CA TYR A 26 -7.48 3.96 9.94
C TYR A 26 -7.08 5.34 9.41
N PRO A 27 -5.76 5.64 9.35
CA PRO A 27 -5.31 6.90 8.77
C PRO A 27 -5.49 6.92 7.25
N PRO A 28 -5.73 8.09 6.65
CA PRO A 28 -5.66 8.22 5.19
C PRO A 28 -4.22 8.05 4.72
N LEU A 29 -4.05 7.58 3.49
CA LEU A 29 -2.73 7.30 2.92
C LEU A 29 -2.47 8.18 1.70
N SER A 30 -1.26 8.74 1.63
CA SER A 30 -0.81 9.57 0.52
C SER A 30 -0.33 8.71 -0.65
N VAL A 31 -0.87 8.98 -1.83
CA VAL A 31 -0.42 8.34 -3.07
C VAL A 31 1.03 8.69 -3.38
N ALA A 32 1.39 9.97 -3.23
CA ALA A 32 2.76 10.44 -3.47
C ALA A 32 3.76 9.77 -2.53
N GLU A 33 3.41 9.65 -1.25
CA GLU A 33 4.26 8.96 -0.27
C GLU A 33 4.43 7.48 -0.62
N TRP A 34 3.36 6.80 -0.99
CA TRP A 34 3.43 5.41 -1.44
C TRP A 34 4.36 5.26 -2.64
N LYS A 35 4.19 6.10 -3.66
CA LYS A 35 5.04 6.06 -4.86
C LYS A 35 6.50 6.28 -4.52
N LEU A 36 6.79 7.23 -3.65
CA LEU A 36 8.16 7.54 -3.23
C LEU A 36 8.78 6.39 -2.43
N ARG A 37 8.06 5.91 -1.42
CA ARG A 37 8.57 4.89 -0.49
C ARG A 37 8.72 3.51 -1.15
N MET A 38 7.83 3.19 -2.08
CA MET A 38 7.80 1.89 -2.74
C MET A 38 8.42 1.90 -4.13
N ARG A 39 9.03 3.01 -4.54
CA ARG A 39 9.68 3.17 -5.84
C ARG A 39 8.77 2.79 -7.00
N VAL A 40 7.55 3.30 -6.97
CA VAL A 40 6.58 3.10 -8.05
C VAL A 40 6.98 3.95 -9.25
N ASP A 41 6.94 3.35 -10.44
CA ASP A 41 7.31 4.00 -11.68
C ASP A 41 6.44 5.23 -11.96
N ASP A 42 7.06 6.33 -12.37
CA ASP A 42 6.36 7.57 -12.75
C ASP A 42 5.47 7.39 -13.99
N ASN A 43 5.68 6.34 -14.77
CA ASN A 43 4.83 6.00 -15.91
C ASN A 43 3.42 5.55 -15.49
N VAL A 44 3.22 5.18 -14.23
CA VAL A 44 1.88 4.90 -13.71
C VAL A 44 1.17 6.21 -13.49
N SER A 45 0.06 6.43 -14.18
CA SER A 45 -0.70 7.68 -14.08
C SER A 45 -1.17 7.95 -12.65
N PRO A 46 -1.35 9.22 -12.24
CA PRO A 46 -1.86 9.54 -10.91
C PRO A 46 -3.21 8.87 -10.60
N ALA A 47 -4.12 8.85 -11.57
CA ALA A 47 -5.43 8.21 -11.42
C ALA A 47 -5.29 6.72 -11.16
N ARG A 48 -4.41 6.04 -11.89
CA ARG A 48 -4.18 4.61 -11.72
C ARG A 48 -3.48 4.29 -10.42
N SER A 49 -2.54 5.11 -10.01
CA SER A 49 -1.86 4.97 -8.72
C SER A 49 -2.85 5.11 -7.57
N ALA A 50 -3.76 6.07 -7.63
CA ALA A 50 -4.80 6.26 -6.64
C ALA A 50 -5.75 5.04 -6.58
N GLU A 51 -6.14 4.51 -7.72
CA GLU A 51 -7.00 3.33 -7.82
C GLU A 51 -6.33 2.10 -7.19
N ILE A 52 -5.07 1.85 -7.52
CA ILE A 52 -4.29 0.73 -6.97
C ILE A 52 -4.21 0.84 -5.45
N LEU A 53 -3.84 2.00 -4.94
CA LEU A 53 -3.72 2.23 -3.49
C LEU A 53 -5.08 2.09 -2.79
N ASN A 54 -6.15 2.58 -3.41
CA ASN A 54 -7.49 2.46 -2.88
C ASN A 54 -7.94 0.99 -2.80
N CYS A 55 -7.71 0.20 -3.86
CA CYS A 55 -8.02 -1.22 -3.86
C CYS A 55 -7.28 -1.97 -2.76
N ALA A 56 -5.99 -1.69 -2.60
CA ALA A 56 -5.20 -2.29 -1.53
C ALA A 56 -5.72 -1.90 -0.14
N THR A 57 -6.11 -0.65 0.05
CA THR A 57 -6.71 -0.17 1.30
C THR A 57 -7.99 -0.93 1.62
N LEU A 58 -8.87 -1.10 0.64
CA LEU A 58 -10.12 -1.84 0.82
C LEU A 58 -9.85 -3.30 1.19
N ASP A 59 -8.94 -3.95 0.50
CA ASP A 59 -8.63 -5.36 0.75
C ASP A 59 -8.02 -5.56 2.15
N ILE A 60 -7.11 -4.69 2.57
CA ILE A 60 -6.50 -4.77 3.90
C ILE A 60 -7.52 -4.49 4.99
N THR A 61 -8.34 -3.47 4.84
CA THR A 61 -9.38 -3.15 5.85
C THR A 61 -10.44 -4.24 5.92
N ASP A 62 -10.75 -4.91 4.82
CA ASP A 62 -11.66 -6.05 4.81
C ASP A 62 -11.05 -7.24 5.59
N GLU A 63 -9.79 -7.54 5.40
CA GLU A 63 -9.12 -8.59 6.17
C GLU A 63 -9.04 -8.28 7.66
N LEU A 64 -8.95 -7.01 8.02
CA LEU A 64 -8.86 -6.57 9.40
C LEU A 64 -10.20 -6.48 10.13
N LYS A 65 -11.33 -6.71 9.46
CA LYS A 65 -12.66 -6.58 10.09
C LYS A 65 -12.81 -7.33 11.41
N PRO A 66 -12.42 -8.62 11.54
CA PRO A 66 -12.55 -9.31 12.83
C PRO A 66 -11.70 -8.68 13.92
N TRP A 67 -10.48 -8.28 13.61
CA TRP A 67 -9.60 -7.60 14.54
C TRP A 67 -10.12 -6.21 14.89
N ARG A 68 -10.61 -5.46 13.90
CA ARG A 68 -11.17 -4.12 14.08
C ARG A 68 -12.35 -4.14 15.05
N ALA A 69 -13.22 -5.15 14.95
CA ALA A 69 -14.39 -5.30 15.81
C ALA A 69 -14.01 -5.42 17.29
N LYS A 70 -12.80 -5.87 17.60
CA LYS A 70 -12.29 -6.00 18.97
C LYS A 70 -11.62 -4.74 19.50
N GLN A 71 -11.40 -3.73 18.67
CA GLN A 71 -10.74 -2.50 19.06
C GLN A 71 -11.75 -1.52 19.65
N THR A 72 -11.40 -0.94 20.79
CA THR A 72 -12.24 0.04 21.48
C THR A 72 -11.77 1.48 21.28
N ALA A 73 -10.53 1.67 20.79
CA ALA A 73 -9.99 2.99 20.51
C ALA A 73 -10.71 3.63 19.31
N ALA A 74 -10.78 4.96 19.29
CA ALA A 74 -11.40 5.70 18.21
C ALA A 74 -10.56 5.67 16.92
N THR A 75 -9.24 5.60 17.07
CA THR A 75 -8.29 5.58 15.94
C THR A 75 -7.17 4.58 16.20
N LEU A 76 -6.56 4.14 15.11
CA LEU A 76 -5.37 3.29 15.15
C LEU A 76 -4.24 4.00 15.90
N ALA A 77 -3.59 3.28 16.81
CA ALA A 77 -2.49 3.85 17.60
C ALA A 77 -1.37 4.37 16.70
N ALA A 78 -0.85 5.55 17.05
CA ALA A 78 0.29 6.13 16.36
C ALA A 78 1.55 5.29 16.59
N GLY A 79 2.53 5.46 15.70
CA GLY A 79 3.81 4.76 15.80
C GLY A 79 3.77 3.39 15.17
N ARG A 80 3.97 2.33 15.96
CA ARG A 80 4.12 0.96 15.46
C ARG A 80 2.91 0.47 14.67
N ASP A 81 1.71 0.64 15.19
CA ASP A 81 0.49 0.14 14.56
C ASP A 81 0.22 0.85 13.24
N THR A 82 0.36 2.16 13.21
CA THR A 82 0.22 2.94 11.98
C THR A 82 1.25 2.55 10.94
N LYS A 83 2.50 2.31 11.33
CA LYS A 83 3.55 1.85 10.42
C LYS A 83 3.22 0.48 9.84
N ARG A 84 2.75 -0.45 10.66
CA ARG A 84 2.38 -1.80 10.20
C ARG A 84 1.19 -1.77 9.24
N TYR A 85 0.20 -0.96 9.55
CA TYR A 85 -0.93 -0.74 8.64
C TYR A 85 -0.47 -0.19 7.29
N ARG A 86 0.34 0.87 7.30
CA ARG A 86 0.87 1.44 6.05
C ARG A 86 1.67 0.43 5.24
N GLN A 87 2.53 -0.33 5.89
CA GLN A 87 3.31 -1.36 5.22
C GLN A 87 2.43 -2.44 4.59
N ALA A 88 1.40 -2.88 5.31
CA ALA A 88 0.47 -3.87 4.77
C ALA A 88 -0.19 -3.37 3.49
N VAL A 89 -0.72 -2.16 3.50
CA VAL A 89 -1.38 -1.56 2.33
C VAL A 89 -0.38 -1.27 1.21
N TRP A 90 0.76 -0.68 1.53
CA TRP A 90 1.77 -0.29 0.53
C TRP A 90 2.36 -1.50 -0.19
N GLN A 91 2.66 -2.57 0.54
CA GLN A 91 3.21 -3.79 -0.06
C GLN A 91 2.16 -4.48 -0.95
N LEU A 92 0.91 -4.54 -0.52
CA LEU A 92 -0.16 -5.08 -1.33
C LEU A 92 -0.38 -4.25 -2.59
N ALA A 93 -0.40 -2.92 -2.45
CA ALA A 93 -0.50 -2.02 -3.60
C ALA A 93 0.68 -2.18 -4.57
N LYS A 94 1.89 -2.40 -4.04
CA LYS A 94 3.07 -2.68 -4.86
C LYS A 94 2.91 -3.98 -5.65
N ALA A 95 2.38 -5.03 -5.02
CA ALA A 95 2.08 -6.28 -5.71
C ALA A 95 1.08 -6.06 -6.85
N TYR A 96 0.03 -5.29 -6.62
CA TYR A 96 -0.97 -4.96 -7.65
C TYR A 96 -0.36 -4.16 -8.81
N GLU A 97 0.49 -3.20 -8.50
CA GLU A 97 1.21 -2.43 -9.52
C GLU A 97 2.09 -3.34 -10.38
N LEU A 98 2.85 -4.23 -9.76
CA LEU A 98 3.73 -5.17 -10.47
C LEU A 98 2.96 -6.17 -11.33
N GLU A 99 1.80 -6.65 -10.87
CA GLU A 99 0.95 -7.56 -11.64
C GLU A 99 0.52 -6.98 -12.99
N GLN A 100 0.37 -5.66 -13.08
CA GLN A 100 -0.02 -5.00 -14.32
C GLN A 100 1.03 -5.08 -15.41
N TYR A 101 2.29 -5.28 -15.06
CA TYR A 101 3.37 -5.45 -16.04
C TYR A 101 3.47 -6.87 -16.58
N ARG A 102 2.89 -7.84 -15.91
CA ARG A 102 2.98 -9.26 -16.27
C ARG A 102 2.33 -9.57 -17.62
N ASP A 103 1.28 -8.85 -17.96
CA ASP A 103 0.46 -9.14 -19.14
C ASP A 103 0.88 -8.35 -20.40
N ILE A 104 1.86 -7.47 -20.29
CA ILE A 104 2.19 -6.51 -21.36
C ILE A 104 3.31 -6.99 -22.27
N ASP A 105 4.15 -7.92 -21.84
CA ASP A 105 5.35 -8.31 -22.58
C ASP A 105 5.37 -9.82 -22.88
N THR A 106 5.11 -10.18 -24.15
CA THR A 106 5.05 -11.56 -24.64
C THR A 106 6.33 -12.01 -25.37
N THR A 107 7.42 -11.21 -25.30
CA THR A 107 8.70 -11.54 -25.92
C THR A 107 9.53 -12.48 -25.04
N ASP A 108 10.58 -13.14 -25.58
CA ASP A 108 11.48 -13.99 -24.81
C ASP A 108 12.18 -13.23 -23.68
N SER A 109 12.54 -11.96 -23.91
CA SER A 109 13.07 -11.10 -22.86
C SER A 109 11.97 -10.72 -21.84
N GLY A 110 10.72 -10.67 -22.28
CA GLY A 110 9.57 -10.48 -21.41
C GLY A 110 9.31 -11.66 -20.49
N SER A 111 9.51 -12.92 -20.98
CA SER A 111 9.41 -14.12 -20.14
C SER A 111 10.39 -14.10 -18.97
N ARG A 112 11.63 -13.70 -19.21
CA ARG A 112 12.63 -13.56 -18.13
C ARG A 112 12.29 -12.47 -17.14
N ARG A 113 11.74 -11.36 -17.62
CA ARG A 113 11.24 -10.30 -16.75
C ARG A 113 10.02 -10.75 -15.96
N ALA A 114 9.14 -11.55 -16.58
CA ALA A 114 7.98 -12.11 -15.90
C ALA A 114 8.39 -13.02 -14.72
N ASP A 115 9.42 -13.84 -14.88
CA ASP A 115 9.94 -14.68 -13.80
C ASP A 115 10.48 -13.83 -12.65
N GLY A 116 11.21 -12.75 -12.97
CA GLY A 116 11.67 -11.78 -11.97
C GLY A 116 10.51 -11.02 -11.31
N LEU A 117 9.47 -10.68 -12.06
CA LEU A 117 8.27 -10.03 -11.53
C LEU A 117 7.51 -10.95 -10.57
N GLU A 118 7.34 -12.23 -10.89
CA GLU A 118 6.67 -13.18 -9.99
C GLU A 118 7.36 -13.23 -8.63
N SER A 119 8.69 -13.29 -8.59
CA SER A 119 9.43 -13.27 -7.34
C SER A 119 9.22 -11.97 -6.55
N ARG A 120 9.17 -10.83 -7.23
CA ARG A 120 8.91 -9.53 -6.59
C ARG A 120 7.48 -9.41 -6.09
N ILE A 121 6.51 -9.91 -6.84
CA ILE A 121 5.10 -9.96 -6.44
C ILE A 121 4.95 -10.82 -5.19
N ASP A 122 5.51 -12.01 -5.20
CA ASP A 122 5.45 -12.93 -4.06
C ASP A 122 6.09 -12.31 -2.80
N THR A 123 7.22 -11.64 -2.96
CA THR A 123 7.88 -10.94 -1.86
C THR A 123 7.01 -9.82 -1.29
N ALA A 124 6.39 -9.03 -2.15
CA ALA A 124 5.49 -7.94 -1.72
C ALA A 124 4.27 -8.50 -0.98
N LEU A 125 3.65 -9.55 -1.50
CA LEU A 125 2.51 -10.21 -0.85
C LEU A 125 2.90 -10.78 0.51
N GLN A 126 4.05 -11.41 0.61
CA GLN A 126 4.56 -11.95 1.87
C GLN A 126 4.79 -10.86 2.91
N ARG A 127 5.43 -9.76 2.50
CA ARG A 127 5.67 -8.61 3.39
C ARG A 127 4.37 -7.96 3.86
N SER A 128 3.37 -7.89 2.99
CA SER A 128 2.04 -7.40 3.37
C SER A 128 1.42 -8.29 4.46
N ARG A 129 1.45 -9.59 4.28
CA ARG A 129 0.92 -10.55 5.27
C ARG A 129 1.67 -10.49 6.60
N GLU A 130 2.98 -10.36 6.55
CA GLU A 130 3.80 -10.21 7.77
C GLU A 130 3.45 -8.93 8.52
N ALA A 131 3.24 -7.83 7.81
CA ALA A 131 2.82 -6.57 8.41
C ALA A 131 1.44 -6.69 9.07
N LEU A 132 0.49 -7.35 8.40
CA LEU A 132 -0.83 -7.63 8.98
C LEU A 132 -0.75 -8.48 10.24
N ARG A 133 0.01 -9.55 10.21
CA ARG A 133 0.21 -10.41 11.38
C ARG A 133 0.81 -9.66 12.54
N SER A 134 1.77 -8.80 12.26
CA SER A 134 2.39 -7.95 13.28
C SER A 134 1.39 -6.96 13.87
N LEU A 135 0.52 -6.39 13.04
CA LEU A 135 -0.52 -5.45 13.49
C LEU A 135 -1.53 -6.13 14.41
N ILE A 136 -2.02 -7.30 14.05
CA ILE A 136 -3.02 -8.02 14.83
C ILE A 136 -2.44 -8.77 16.04
N GLY A 137 -1.13 -8.66 16.27
CA GLY A 137 -0.47 -9.28 17.42
C GLY A 137 -0.14 -10.75 17.25
N ARG A 138 -0.40 -11.35 16.09
CA ARG A 138 0.09 -12.69 15.75
C ARG A 138 1.51 -12.57 15.23
N GLY A 139 2.46 -12.28 16.10
CA GLY A 139 3.85 -12.22 15.73
C GLY A 139 4.27 -13.46 14.93
N ARG A 140 5.38 -13.35 14.22
CA ARG A 140 6.14 -14.49 13.72
C ARG A 140 6.11 -15.54 14.80
N ALA A 141 5.84 -16.80 14.41
CA ALA A 141 5.78 -17.91 15.36
C ALA A 141 6.81 -17.72 16.47
N THR A 142 6.48 -16.87 17.41
CA THR A 142 7.28 -16.71 18.59
C THR A 142 7.07 -18.00 19.32
N ILE A 143 8.11 -18.76 19.40
CA ILE A 143 8.15 -19.87 20.33
C ILE A 143 7.89 -19.25 21.69
N VAL A 144 6.66 -19.34 22.14
CA VAL A 144 6.37 -19.02 23.52
C VAL A 144 7.03 -20.10 24.31
N LEU A 145 8.20 -19.81 24.82
CA LEU A 145 8.79 -20.61 25.88
C LEU A 145 7.93 -20.40 27.12
N ILE A 146 7.07 -21.34 27.31
CA ILE A 146 6.39 -21.47 28.60
C ILE A 146 7.34 -22.17 29.54
#